data_3b69c8d825bc43f2e45b621b8949efe7
#
_entry.id   3b69c8d825bc43f2e45b621b8949efe7
#
_cell.length_a   1.000
_cell.length_b   1.000
_cell.length_c   1.000
_cell.angle_alpha   90.00
_cell.angle_beta   90.00
_cell.angle_gamma   90.00
#
_symmetry.space_group_name_H-M   'P 1'
#
loop_
_entity.id
_entity.type
_entity.pdbx_description
1 polymer ?
#
loop_
_entity_poly.entity_id
_entity_poly.type
_entity_poly.pdbx_seq_one_letter_code
_entity_poly.pdbx_strand_id
1 'polypeptide(L)'
;MQQPGNMKTELQAILGRLRRDAKNYSLAAAAFLVYAVVVTLLFGTICPLAAMTGMPCPGCGSTRALLLVLTGRFVEAFHYNPCIYLWILLAAYVGWQRYIRGKKAAGTLSLTGAVAAAMILVYLYRMAVDFPGNPPMVYREENVLAGLIPAYDELMRRLFLP
;
A
#
# COMPACT_ATOMS: atom_id res chain seq x y z
N MET A 1 -6.86 35.03 19.66
CA MET A 1 -7.76 35.41 18.58
C MET A 1 -6.96 35.40 17.28
N GLN A 2 -7.12 34.40 16.43
CA GLN A 2 -6.50 34.40 15.10
C GLN A 2 -7.36 35.28 14.20
N GLN A 3 -6.77 36.32 13.66
CA GLN A 3 -7.42 37.13 12.61
C GLN A 3 -7.77 36.20 11.43
N PRO A 4 -8.93 36.38 10.80
CA PRO A 4 -9.28 35.66 9.57
C PRO A 4 -8.28 36.05 8.50
N GLY A 5 -7.28 35.19 8.28
CA GLY A 5 -6.30 35.35 7.23
C GLY A 5 -7.01 35.44 5.88
N ASN A 6 -6.60 36.39 5.07
CA ASN A 6 -7.12 36.55 3.70
C ASN A 6 -7.00 35.17 3.00
N MET A 7 -8.09 34.63 2.47
CA MET A 7 -8.17 33.30 1.82
C MET A 7 -7.03 33.05 0.83
N LYS A 8 -6.53 34.10 0.18
CA LYS A 8 -5.36 34.05 -0.72
C LYS A 8 -4.06 33.73 0.03
N THR A 9 -3.88 34.28 1.24
CA THR A 9 -2.66 34.03 2.06
C THR A 9 -2.63 32.61 2.60
N GLU A 10 -3.78 32.09 3.04
CA GLU A 10 -3.89 30.69 3.46
C GLU A 10 -3.63 29.72 2.32
N LEU A 11 -4.21 29.98 1.13
CA LEU A 11 -3.99 29.17 -0.06
C LEU A 11 -2.50 29.16 -0.48
N GLN A 12 -1.85 30.33 -0.45
CA GLN A 12 -0.41 30.43 -0.75
C GLN A 12 0.45 29.67 0.26
N ALA A 13 0.08 29.68 1.53
CA ALA A 13 0.77 28.92 2.56
C ALA A 13 0.63 27.39 2.34
N ILE A 14 -0.57 26.92 1.98
CA ILE A 14 -0.85 25.51 1.66
C ILE A 14 -0.03 25.09 0.43
N LEU A 15 -0.09 25.86 -0.65
CA LEU A 15 0.67 25.58 -1.88
C LEU A 15 2.18 25.58 -1.65
N GLY A 16 2.69 26.50 -0.80
CA GLY A 16 4.10 26.54 -0.43
C GLY A 16 4.55 25.27 0.33
N ARG A 17 3.71 24.77 1.23
CA ARG A 17 3.97 23.50 1.95
C ARG A 17 3.95 22.30 1.00
N LEU A 18 2.94 22.21 0.13
CA LEU A 18 2.83 21.16 -0.88
C LEU A 18 4.04 21.13 -1.83
N ARG A 19 4.43 22.30 -2.34
CA ARG A 19 5.58 22.43 -3.26
C ARG A 19 6.90 22.02 -2.60
N ARG A 20 7.09 22.39 -1.33
CA ARG A 20 8.27 22.00 -0.54
C ARG A 20 8.33 20.50 -0.33
N ASP A 21 7.20 19.89 0.06
CA ASP A 21 7.13 18.46 0.27
C ASP A 21 7.29 17.69 -1.04
N ALA A 22 6.64 18.13 -2.12
CA ALA A 22 6.83 17.55 -3.45
C ALA A 22 8.31 17.56 -3.88
N LYS A 23 9.03 18.66 -3.64
CA LYS A 23 10.46 18.74 -3.93
C LYS A 23 11.30 17.83 -3.03
N ASN A 24 10.99 17.78 -1.74
CA ASN A 24 11.74 16.96 -0.77
C ASN A 24 11.55 15.45 -1.01
N TYR A 25 10.38 15.04 -1.45
CA TYR A 25 10.05 13.62 -1.69
C TYR A 25 10.16 13.20 -3.16
N SER A 26 10.49 14.11 -4.07
CA SER A 26 10.60 13.81 -5.51
C SER A 26 11.60 12.70 -5.83
N LEU A 27 12.76 12.71 -5.18
CA LEU A 27 13.78 11.68 -5.36
C LEU A 27 13.29 10.31 -4.86
N ALA A 28 12.65 10.26 -3.68
CA ALA A 28 12.11 9.03 -3.14
C ALA A 28 10.96 8.49 -4.02
N ALA A 29 10.10 9.38 -4.53
CA ALA A 29 9.04 9.01 -5.46
C ALA A 29 9.59 8.47 -6.79
N ALA A 30 10.61 9.13 -7.34
CA ALA A 30 11.29 8.66 -8.56
C ALA A 30 11.96 7.29 -8.35
N ALA A 31 12.68 7.11 -7.25
CA ALA A 31 13.30 5.84 -6.90
C ALA A 31 12.28 4.71 -6.76
N PHE A 32 11.15 4.99 -6.08
CA PHE A 32 10.05 4.02 -5.96
C PHE A 32 9.44 3.68 -7.32
N LEU A 33 9.28 4.66 -8.20
CA LEU A 33 8.70 4.46 -9.53
C LEU A 33 9.64 3.60 -10.41
N VAL A 34 10.95 3.88 -10.38
CA VAL A 34 11.96 3.06 -11.07
C VAL A 34 11.94 1.63 -10.52
N TYR A 35 11.94 1.47 -9.20
CA TYR A 35 11.80 0.16 -8.56
C TYR A 35 10.55 -0.57 -9.04
N ALA A 36 9.38 0.08 -9.00
CA ALA A 36 8.11 -0.52 -9.40
C ALA A 36 8.12 -0.97 -10.87
N VAL A 37 8.68 -0.14 -11.77
CA VAL A 37 8.80 -0.49 -13.20
C VAL A 37 9.75 -1.67 -13.39
N VAL A 38 10.95 -1.63 -12.81
CA VAL A 38 11.95 -2.70 -12.97
C VAL A 38 11.42 -4.03 -12.44
N VAL A 39 10.86 -4.05 -11.23
CA VAL A 39 10.35 -5.28 -10.62
C VAL A 39 9.14 -5.82 -11.37
N THR A 40 8.26 -4.94 -11.87
CA THR A 40 7.12 -5.37 -12.68
C THR A 40 7.55 -5.95 -14.03
N LEU A 41 8.56 -5.38 -14.68
CA LEU A 41 9.08 -5.88 -15.96
C LEU A 41 9.79 -7.23 -15.80
N LEU A 42 10.53 -7.42 -14.69
CA LEU A 42 11.29 -8.65 -14.46
C LEU A 42 10.42 -9.80 -13.93
N PHE A 43 9.47 -9.50 -13.02
CA PHE A 43 8.71 -10.52 -12.29
C PHE A 43 7.19 -10.44 -12.49
N GLY A 44 6.70 -9.50 -13.30
CA GLY A 44 5.26 -9.32 -13.53
C GLY A 44 4.48 -8.89 -12.28
N THR A 45 5.15 -8.43 -11.21
CA THR A 45 4.53 -7.99 -9.95
C THR A 45 5.37 -6.91 -9.28
N ILE A 46 4.72 -5.97 -8.62
CA ILE A 46 5.41 -4.91 -7.82
C ILE A 46 5.85 -5.46 -6.45
N CYS A 47 5.25 -6.56 -5.98
CA CYS A 47 5.50 -7.09 -4.65
C CYS A 47 6.79 -7.92 -4.61
N PRO A 48 7.83 -7.52 -3.85
CA PRO A 48 9.07 -8.28 -3.76
C PRO A 48 8.88 -9.65 -3.11
N LEU A 49 7.97 -9.77 -2.14
CA LEU A 49 7.69 -11.03 -1.49
C LEU A 49 7.07 -12.03 -2.48
N ALA A 50 6.09 -11.60 -3.27
CA ALA A 50 5.47 -12.45 -4.29
C ALA A 50 6.44 -12.80 -5.43
N ALA A 51 7.36 -11.90 -5.78
CA ALA A 51 8.41 -12.16 -6.76
C ALA A 51 9.42 -13.21 -6.27
N MET A 52 9.78 -13.16 -5.00
CA MET A 52 10.78 -14.06 -4.41
C MET A 52 10.19 -15.41 -4.00
N THR A 53 9.09 -15.43 -3.28
CA THR A 53 8.54 -16.64 -2.64
C THR A 53 7.27 -17.17 -3.31
N GLY A 54 6.66 -16.41 -4.22
CA GLY A 54 5.34 -16.74 -4.77
C GLY A 54 4.16 -16.47 -3.83
N MET A 55 4.41 -16.11 -2.57
CA MET A 55 3.36 -15.85 -1.58
C MET A 55 2.87 -14.42 -1.63
N PRO A 56 1.56 -14.17 -1.42
CA PRO A 56 1.04 -12.82 -1.31
C PRO A 56 1.59 -12.13 -0.04
N CYS A 57 1.81 -10.81 -0.09
CA CYS A 57 2.20 -10.00 1.06
C CYS A 57 0.98 -9.32 1.71
N PRO A 58 1.11 -8.76 2.92
CA PRO A 58 0.02 -8.00 3.56
C PRO A 58 -0.52 -6.84 2.72
N GLY A 59 0.33 -6.24 1.89
CA GLY A 59 -0.03 -5.16 0.96
C GLY A 59 -0.55 -5.62 -0.40
N CYS A 60 -0.60 -6.94 -0.66
CA CYS A 60 -1.11 -7.44 -1.93
C CYS A 60 -2.57 -7.02 -2.14
N GLY A 61 -2.85 -6.52 -3.35
CA GLY A 61 -4.16 -5.96 -3.70
C GLY A 61 -4.36 -4.48 -3.35
N SER A 62 -3.50 -3.84 -2.53
CA SER A 62 -3.68 -2.43 -2.12
C SER A 62 -3.71 -1.47 -3.30
N THR A 63 -2.84 -1.64 -4.32
CA THR A 63 -2.84 -0.77 -5.50
C THR A 63 -4.14 -0.91 -6.29
N ARG A 64 -4.62 -2.15 -6.51
CA ARG A 64 -5.91 -2.39 -7.18
C ARG A 64 -7.08 -1.84 -6.35
N ALA A 65 -7.06 -2.08 -5.03
CA ALA A 65 -8.07 -1.53 -4.12
C ALA A 65 -8.10 0.01 -4.17
N LEU A 66 -6.94 0.67 -4.18
CA LEU A 66 -6.86 2.12 -4.31
C LEU A 66 -7.46 2.61 -5.63
N LEU A 67 -7.12 1.99 -6.76
CA LEU A 67 -7.69 2.33 -8.07
C LEU A 67 -9.21 2.13 -8.10
N LEU A 68 -9.71 1.06 -7.49
CA LEU A 68 -11.14 0.79 -7.38
C LEU A 68 -11.86 1.85 -6.52
N VAL A 69 -11.25 2.27 -5.41
CA VAL A 69 -11.79 3.40 -4.62
C VAL A 69 -11.85 4.68 -5.46
N LEU A 70 -10.79 5.00 -6.21
CA LEU A 70 -10.75 6.20 -7.06
C LEU A 70 -11.77 6.14 -8.21
N THR A 71 -12.15 4.96 -8.65
CA THR A 71 -13.18 4.75 -9.68
C THR A 71 -14.59 4.54 -9.11
N GLY A 72 -14.78 4.69 -7.79
CA GLY A 72 -16.07 4.57 -7.12
C GLY A 72 -16.56 3.15 -6.85
N ARG A 73 -15.73 2.13 -7.12
CA ARG A 73 -16.07 0.70 -6.93
C ARG A 73 -15.66 0.23 -5.52
N PHE A 74 -16.30 0.80 -4.50
CA PHE A 74 -15.91 0.60 -3.09
C PHE A 74 -16.04 -0.85 -2.63
N VAL A 75 -17.13 -1.54 -2.95
CA VAL A 75 -17.35 -2.93 -2.52
C VAL A 75 -16.24 -3.84 -3.05
N GLU A 76 -15.86 -3.69 -4.29
CA GLU A 76 -14.79 -4.47 -4.89
C GLU A 76 -13.42 -4.14 -4.28
N ALA A 77 -13.17 -2.85 -3.99
CA ALA A 77 -11.95 -2.43 -3.30
C ALA A 77 -11.82 -3.12 -1.93
N PHE A 78 -12.92 -3.28 -1.20
CA PHE A 78 -12.95 -3.99 0.07
C PHE A 78 -12.55 -5.46 -0.06
N HIS A 79 -13.00 -6.15 -1.11
CA HIS A 79 -12.61 -7.54 -1.39
C HIS A 79 -11.11 -7.67 -1.71
N TYR A 80 -10.53 -6.70 -2.44
CA TYR A 80 -9.10 -6.73 -2.75
C TYR A 80 -8.22 -6.46 -1.54
N ASN A 81 -8.50 -5.41 -0.77
CA ASN A 81 -7.79 -5.12 0.48
C ASN A 81 -8.61 -4.16 1.36
N PRO A 82 -9.27 -4.65 2.40
CA PRO A 82 -10.08 -3.80 3.27
C PRO A 82 -9.28 -2.73 4.02
N CYS A 83 -7.99 -2.97 4.27
CA CYS A 83 -7.13 -2.02 4.97
C CYS A 83 -6.82 -0.74 4.17
N ILE A 84 -7.16 -0.70 2.86
CA ILE A 84 -6.96 0.51 2.06
C ILE A 84 -7.72 1.71 2.63
N TYR A 85 -8.88 1.50 3.21
CA TYR A 85 -9.69 2.55 3.83
C TYR A 85 -8.99 3.17 5.05
N LEU A 86 -8.33 2.33 5.88
CA LEU A 86 -7.56 2.82 7.02
C LEU A 86 -6.38 3.69 6.55
N TRP A 87 -5.71 3.30 5.47
CA TRP A 87 -4.64 4.08 4.87
C TRP A 87 -5.12 5.41 4.29
N ILE A 88 -6.28 5.41 3.64
CA ILE A 88 -6.90 6.63 3.10
C ILE A 88 -7.27 7.58 4.25
N LEU A 89 -7.89 7.08 5.31
CA LEU A 89 -8.23 7.88 6.50
C LEU A 89 -7.00 8.45 7.18
N LEU A 90 -5.95 7.64 7.33
CA LEU A 90 -4.67 8.10 7.90
C LEU A 90 -4.03 9.19 7.02
N ALA A 91 -4.01 9.00 5.70
CA ALA A 91 -3.48 9.99 4.77
C ALA A 91 -4.29 11.30 4.81
N ALA A 92 -5.62 11.21 4.87
CA ALA A 92 -6.50 12.37 5.01
C ALA A 92 -6.24 13.11 6.34
N TYR A 93 -6.10 12.39 7.45
CA TYR A 93 -5.78 12.98 8.77
C TYR A 93 -4.43 13.71 8.75
N VAL A 94 -3.39 13.05 8.27
CA VAL A 94 -2.04 13.63 8.18
C VAL A 94 -2.02 14.85 7.25
N GLY A 95 -2.68 14.73 6.10
CA GLY A 95 -2.81 15.83 5.14
C GLY A 95 -3.54 17.03 5.74
N TRP A 96 -4.65 16.81 6.41
CA TRP A 96 -5.39 17.86 7.12
C TRP A 96 -4.53 18.59 8.15
N GLN A 97 -3.86 17.84 9.04
CA GLN A 97 -3.03 18.43 10.08
C GLN A 97 -1.85 19.21 9.49
N ARG A 98 -1.18 18.66 8.47
CA ARG A 98 0.02 19.24 7.89
C ARG A 98 -0.26 20.43 6.99
N TYR A 99 -1.24 20.30 6.08
CA TYR A 99 -1.48 21.31 5.06
C TYR A 99 -2.47 22.39 5.51
N ILE A 100 -3.55 22.00 6.16
CA ILE A 100 -4.60 22.94 6.59
C ILE A 100 -4.24 23.57 7.92
N ARG A 101 -3.96 22.75 8.96
CA ARG A 101 -3.62 23.29 10.31
C ARG A 101 -2.18 23.76 10.45
N GLY A 102 -1.28 23.38 9.54
CA GLY A 102 0.14 23.75 9.58
C GLY A 102 0.90 23.17 10.77
N LYS A 103 0.36 22.16 11.43
CA LYS A 103 0.94 21.48 12.62
C LYS A 103 1.49 20.13 12.22
N LYS A 104 2.50 19.63 12.98
CA LYS A 104 2.90 18.24 12.87
C LYS A 104 1.73 17.38 13.35
N ALA A 105 1.34 16.35 12.58
CA ALA A 105 0.28 15.43 13.00
C ALA A 105 0.74 14.66 14.25
N ALA A 106 0.10 14.96 15.39
CA ALA A 106 0.39 14.27 16.63
C ALA A 106 -0.05 12.80 16.55
N GLY A 107 0.74 11.90 17.12
CA GLY A 107 0.40 10.48 17.16
C GLY A 107 0.47 9.75 15.80
N THR A 108 1.02 10.38 14.75
CA THR A 108 1.13 9.75 13.42
C THR A 108 1.84 8.39 13.49
N LEU A 109 2.92 8.29 14.26
CA LEU A 109 3.66 7.04 14.41
C LEU A 109 2.80 5.94 15.04
N SER A 110 2.07 6.27 16.11
CA SER A 110 1.17 5.34 16.78
C SER A 110 0.01 4.90 15.87
N LEU A 111 -0.61 5.86 15.17
CA LEU A 111 -1.68 5.57 14.21
C LEU A 111 -1.19 4.71 13.02
N THR A 112 -0.02 5.02 12.48
CA THR A 112 0.59 4.21 11.42
C THR A 112 0.89 2.79 11.92
N GLY A 113 1.42 2.66 13.13
CA GLY A 113 1.64 1.36 13.77
C GLY A 113 0.35 0.56 13.96
N ALA A 114 -0.73 1.23 14.40
CA ALA A 114 -2.04 0.59 14.55
C ALA A 114 -2.61 0.11 13.19
N VAL A 115 -2.51 0.94 12.16
CA VAL A 115 -2.96 0.56 10.79
C VAL A 115 -2.11 -0.58 10.24
N ALA A 116 -0.79 -0.57 10.46
CA ALA A 116 0.10 -1.65 10.06
C ALA A 116 -0.22 -2.97 10.80
N ALA A 117 -0.48 -2.90 12.11
CA ALA A 117 -0.89 -4.06 12.90
C ALA A 117 -2.24 -4.63 12.40
N ALA A 118 -3.23 -3.77 12.15
CA ALA A 118 -4.51 -4.19 11.57
C ALA A 118 -4.32 -4.86 10.20
N MET A 119 -3.42 -4.33 9.36
CA MET A 119 -3.11 -4.92 8.06
C MET A 119 -2.47 -6.31 8.19
N ILE A 120 -1.59 -6.53 9.17
CA ILE A 120 -1.00 -7.84 9.44
C ILE A 120 -2.07 -8.82 9.95
N LEU A 121 -2.96 -8.40 10.85
CA LEU A 121 -4.04 -9.25 11.36
C LEU A 121 -5.00 -9.68 10.23
N VAL A 122 -5.42 -8.75 9.40
CA VAL A 122 -6.25 -9.04 8.23
C VAL A 122 -5.53 -9.97 7.25
N TYR A 123 -4.25 -9.78 7.05
CA TYR A 123 -3.43 -10.65 6.21
C TYR A 123 -3.39 -12.08 6.76
N LEU A 124 -3.11 -12.26 8.06
CA LEU A 124 -3.09 -13.58 8.69
C LEU A 124 -4.45 -14.29 8.60
N TYR A 125 -5.53 -13.54 8.85
CA TYR A 125 -6.88 -14.07 8.68
C TYR A 125 -7.13 -14.54 7.23
N ARG A 126 -6.77 -13.73 6.24
CA ARG A 126 -6.96 -14.07 4.82
C ARG A 126 -6.06 -15.22 4.37
N MET A 127 -4.83 -15.31 4.91
CA MET A 127 -3.96 -16.47 4.67
C MET A 127 -4.56 -17.77 5.20
N ALA A 128 -5.31 -17.72 6.29
CA ALA A 128 -5.94 -18.90 6.88
C ALA A 128 -7.26 -19.30 6.18
N VAL A 129 -7.99 -18.34 5.60
CA VAL A 129 -9.35 -18.55 5.08
C VAL A 129 -9.40 -18.54 3.55
N ASP A 130 -8.68 -17.59 2.93
CA ASP A 130 -8.78 -17.31 1.49
C ASP A 130 -7.64 -17.93 0.67
N PHE A 131 -6.52 -18.30 1.31
CA PHE A 131 -5.35 -18.81 0.61
C PHE A 131 -5.34 -20.35 0.56
N PRO A 132 -5.00 -20.96 -0.58
CA PRO A 132 -4.89 -20.41 -1.92
C PRO A 132 -6.28 -20.27 -2.58
N GLY A 133 -6.61 -19.07 -3.01
CA GLY A 133 -7.96 -18.79 -3.51
C GLY A 133 -7.98 -17.77 -4.64
N ASN A 134 -8.92 -16.83 -4.57
CA ASN A 134 -9.06 -15.80 -5.58
C ASN A 134 -8.02 -14.66 -5.42
N PRO A 135 -7.60 -14.00 -6.52
CA PRO A 135 -6.72 -12.84 -6.41
C PRO A 135 -7.24 -11.80 -5.38
N PRO A 136 -6.36 -11.24 -4.54
CA PRO A 136 -4.90 -11.28 -4.57
C PRO A 136 -4.23 -12.41 -3.78
N MET A 137 -4.98 -13.34 -3.17
CA MET A 137 -4.50 -14.42 -2.32
C MET A 137 -4.22 -15.70 -3.12
N VAL A 138 -3.32 -15.59 -4.11
CA VAL A 138 -2.94 -16.70 -5.01
C VAL A 138 -1.44 -16.95 -4.90
N TYR A 139 -1.05 -18.23 -4.89
CA TYR A 139 0.35 -18.62 -5.08
C TYR A 139 0.79 -18.38 -6.51
N ARG A 140 1.96 -17.78 -6.70
CA ARG A 140 2.57 -17.58 -8.02
C ARG A 140 3.68 -18.58 -8.23
N GLU A 141 3.52 -19.41 -9.26
CA GLU A 141 4.50 -20.43 -9.63
C GLU A 141 5.78 -19.79 -10.21
N GLU A 142 5.64 -18.66 -10.92
CA GLU A 142 6.78 -17.89 -11.45
C GLU A 142 7.40 -17.05 -10.35
N ASN A 143 8.25 -17.65 -9.52
CA ASN A 143 9.00 -16.97 -8.46
C ASN A 143 10.46 -17.41 -8.42
N VAL A 144 11.32 -16.55 -7.84
CA VAL A 144 12.77 -16.79 -7.81
C VAL A 144 13.13 -18.07 -7.07
N LEU A 145 12.46 -18.35 -5.95
CA LEU A 145 12.73 -19.56 -5.15
C LEU A 145 12.35 -20.84 -5.89
N ALA A 146 11.24 -20.85 -6.62
CA ALA A 146 10.86 -21.98 -7.46
C ALA A 146 11.87 -22.22 -8.59
N GLY A 147 12.42 -21.16 -9.17
CA GLY A 147 13.46 -21.26 -10.19
C GLY A 147 14.82 -21.74 -9.67
N LEU A 148 15.16 -21.43 -8.43
CA LEU A 148 16.42 -21.83 -7.80
C LEU A 148 16.35 -23.21 -7.12
N ILE A 149 15.19 -23.55 -6.55
CA ILE A 149 14.99 -24.76 -5.75
C ILE A 149 13.74 -25.48 -6.22
N PRO A 150 13.84 -26.45 -7.16
CA PRO A 150 12.68 -27.19 -7.66
C PRO A 150 11.88 -27.90 -6.57
N ALA A 151 12.56 -28.35 -5.50
CA ALA A 151 11.92 -28.98 -4.34
C ALA A 151 11.00 -28.02 -3.57
N TYR A 152 11.26 -26.70 -3.62
CA TYR A 152 10.39 -25.69 -3.03
C TYR A 152 9.07 -25.60 -3.79
N ASP A 153 9.11 -25.56 -5.11
CA ASP A 153 7.90 -25.48 -5.93
C ASP A 153 7.02 -26.72 -5.75
N GLU A 154 7.64 -27.92 -5.79
CA GLU A 154 6.93 -29.17 -5.55
C GLU A 154 6.28 -29.21 -4.15
N LEU A 155 6.99 -28.73 -3.11
CA LEU A 155 6.46 -28.65 -1.75
C LEU A 155 5.27 -27.69 -1.67
N MET A 156 5.38 -26.50 -2.28
CA MET A 156 4.33 -25.50 -2.28
C MET A 156 3.09 -25.97 -3.05
N ARG A 157 3.28 -26.64 -4.18
CA ARG A 157 2.19 -27.25 -4.95
C ARG A 157 1.45 -28.29 -4.13
N ARG A 158 2.17 -29.20 -3.46
CA ARG A 158 1.57 -30.23 -2.61
C ARG A 158 0.83 -29.67 -1.40
N LEU A 159 1.31 -28.58 -0.82
CA LEU A 159 0.68 -27.97 0.36
C LEU A 159 -0.54 -27.10 0.02
N PHE A 160 -0.52 -26.41 -1.11
CA PHE A 160 -1.47 -25.32 -1.39
C PHE A 160 -2.26 -25.48 -2.71
N LEU A 161 -1.86 -26.42 -3.58
CA LEU A 161 -2.55 -26.70 -4.85
C LEU A 161 -2.93 -28.19 -4.87
N PRO A 162 -4.09 -28.58 -4.31
CA PRO A 162 -4.55 -29.95 -4.34
C PRO A 162 -4.88 -30.45 -5.73
#